data_2d9c7467e379bda4c8fe00413fac9cf2
#
_entry.id   2d9c7467e379bda4c8fe00413fac9cf2
#
_cell.length_a   1.000
_cell.length_b   1.000
_cell.length_c   1.000
_cell.angle_alpha   90.00
_cell.angle_beta   90.00
_cell.angle_gamma   90.00
#
_symmetry.space_group_name_H-M   'P 1'
#
loop_
_entity.id
_entity.type
_entity.pdbx_description
1 polymer ?
#
loop_
_entity_poly.entity_id
_entity_poly.type
_entity_poly.pdbx_seq_one_letter_code
_entity_poly.pdbx_strand_id
1 'polypeptide(L)'
;MQEELANVVGLHRKVQESDMNKLTYFKSCFKEVLRLHPPIPLLLHETMEDSEVAGYHIPAKSRVMVNVWAIGRNKDTWGEDADTFKPSRFLSNGAPDYKGSNFEFIPFGSGRRSCPGMQLGLFAVEMAVAHLLHCFQWELPDGMKPSDVDTNDVFGLAAPRASRLVAVPTPRLLCPLV
;
A
#
# COMPACT_ATOMS: atom_id res chain seq x y z
N MET A 1 -10.56 6.34 8.48
CA MET A 1 -10.71 4.86 8.44
C MET A 1 -11.64 4.34 9.52
N GLN A 2 -11.43 4.58 10.80
CA GLN A 2 -12.33 4.08 11.88
C GLN A 2 -13.76 4.62 11.78
N GLU A 3 -13.95 5.86 11.38
CA GLU A 3 -15.26 6.47 11.13
C GLU A 3 -15.98 5.77 9.95
N GLU A 4 -15.29 5.53 8.85
CA GLU A 4 -15.84 4.78 7.71
C GLU A 4 -16.25 3.36 8.11
N LEU A 5 -15.39 2.66 8.87
CA LEU A 5 -15.71 1.34 9.42
C LEU A 5 -16.95 1.36 10.32
N ALA A 6 -17.06 2.38 11.19
CA ALA A 6 -18.24 2.54 12.04
C ALA A 6 -19.54 2.79 11.24
N ASN A 7 -19.44 3.59 10.17
CA ASN A 7 -20.58 3.94 9.31
C ASN A 7 -21.03 2.74 8.44
N VAL A 8 -20.09 1.94 7.94
CA VAL A 8 -20.38 0.80 7.06
C VAL A 8 -20.76 -0.46 7.82
N VAL A 9 -20.06 -0.74 8.92
CA VAL A 9 -20.19 -2.01 9.68
C VAL A 9 -21.05 -1.84 10.92
N GLY A 10 -21.02 -0.67 11.57
CA GLY A 10 -21.57 -0.47 12.91
C GLY A 10 -20.62 -1.01 13.98
N LEU A 11 -20.95 -0.80 15.28
CA LEU A 11 -20.09 -1.20 16.40
C LEU A 11 -20.57 -2.48 17.11
N HIS A 12 -21.59 -3.16 16.57
CA HIS A 12 -22.21 -4.34 17.19
C HIS A 12 -21.81 -5.68 16.54
N ARG A 13 -20.93 -5.65 15.55
CA ARG A 13 -20.43 -6.86 14.87
C ARG A 13 -19.01 -6.65 14.33
N LYS A 14 -18.33 -7.73 14.01
CA LYS A 14 -17.04 -7.72 13.31
C LYS A 14 -17.22 -7.39 11.82
N VAL A 15 -16.15 -6.93 11.19
CA VAL A 15 -16.07 -6.75 9.73
C VAL A 15 -16.26 -8.09 9.04
N GLN A 16 -16.97 -8.10 7.93
CA GLN A 16 -17.15 -9.24 7.04
C GLN A 16 -16.57 -8.95 5.67
N GLU A 17 -16.29 -9.99 4.90
CA GLU A 17 -15.77 -9.84 3.53
C GLU A 17 -16.65 -8.95 2.65
N SER A 18 -17.97 -9.09 2.78
CA SER A 18 -18.97 -8.30 2.04
C SER A 18 -18.92 -6.79 2.34
N ASP A 19 -18.34 -6.38 3.47
CA ASP A 19 -18.19 -4.98 3.83
C ASP A 19 -17.03 -4.32 3.08
N MET A 20 -15.98 -5.07 2.73
CA MET A 20 -14.74 -4.57 2.16
C MET A 20 -14.95 -3.74 0.88
N ASN A 21 -15.96 -4.09 0.08
CA ASN A 21 -16.26 -3.35 -1.15
C ASN A 21 -16.85 -1.96 -0.92
N LYS A 22 -17.32 -1.66 0.30
CA LYS A 22 -17.92 -0.38 0.70
C LYS A 22 -16.90 0.55 1.36
N LEU A 23 -15.70 0.05 1.69
CA LEU A 23 -14.66 0.79 2.40
C LEU A 23 -13.74 1.50 1.39
N THR A 24 -14.21 2.58 0.79
CA THR A 24 -13.51 3.28 -0.30
C THR A 24 -12.31 4.08 0.18
N TYR A 25 -12.45 4.84 1.25
CA TYR A 25 -11.34 5.59 1.85
C TYR A 25 -10.28 4.66 2.44
N PHE A 26 -10.71 3.59 3.10
CA PHE A 26 -9.82 2.54 3.61
C PHE A 26 -8.92 1.98 2.49
N LYS A 27 -9.52 1.56 1.37
CA LYS A 27 -8.77 1.08 0.20
C LYS A 27 -7.85 2.13 -0.41
N SER A 28 -8.26 3.38 -0.41
CA SER A 28 -7.43 4.49 -0.87
C SER A 28 -6.20 4.70 0.01
N CYS A 29 -6.32 4.50 1.33
CA CYS A 29 -5.17 4.50 2.25
C CYS A 29 -4.18 3.38 1.91
N PHE A 30 -4.65 2.17 1.59
CA PHE A 30 -3.77 1.07 1.16
C PHE A 30 -3.04 1.38 -0.14
N LYS A 31 -3.74 1.93 -1.13
CA LYS A 31 -3.10 2.36 -2.38
C LYS A 31 -2.01 3.39 -2.13
N GLU A 32 -2.28 4.37 -1.27
CA GLU A 32 -1.30 5.41 -0.94
C GLU A 32 -0.09 4.86 -0.15
N VAL A 33 -0.30 3.90 0.75
CA VAL A 33 0.81 3.18 1.40
C VAL A 33 1.66 2.45 0.36
N LEU A 34 1.05 1.70 -0.56
CA LEU A 34 1.76 0.98 -1.61
C LEU A 34 2.52 1.91 -2.58
N ARG A 35 2.01 3.12 -2.80
CA ARG A 35 2.68 4.14 -3.61
C ARG A 35 3.94 4.67 -2.93
N LEU A 36 3.82 5.07 -1.66
CA LEU A 36 4.93 5.66 -0.90
C LEU A 36 5.90 4.63 -0.34
N HIS A 37 5.40 3.48 0.09
CA HIS A 37 6.17 2.43 0.73
C HIS A 37 5.96 1.09 0.03
N PRO A 38 6.38 0.96 -1.24
CA PRO A 38 6.27 -0.31 -1.96
C PRO A 38 7.11 -1.37 -1.24
N PRO A 39 6.53 -2.54 -0.89
CA PRO A 39 7.27 -3.59 -0.20
C PRO A 39 8.50 -4.10 -0.96
N ILE A 40 8.46 -4.02 -2.30
CA ILE A 40 9.59 -4.30 -3.19
C ILE A 40 9.88 -3.04 -4.00
N PRO A 41 10.85 -2.20 -3.58
CA PRO A 41 11.10 -0.91 -4.21
C PRO A 41 11.74 -1.00 -5.59
N LEU A 42 12.45 -2.10 -5.89
CA LEU A 42 13.11 -2.37 -7.16
C LEU A 42 12.63 -3.72 -7.72
N LEU A 43 11.89 -3.70 -8.84
CA LEU A 43 11.48 -4.92 -9.53
C LEU A 43 12.64 -5.40 -10.41
N LEU A 44 13.03 -6.66 -10.24
CA LEU A 44 14.15 -7.27 -10.94
C LEU A 44 13.65 -8.06 -12.16
N HIS A 45 14.22 -7.77 -13.30
CA HIS A 45 13.97 -8.47 -14.57
C HIS A 45 15.28 -8.81 -15.27
N GLU A 46 15.20 -9.62 -16.30
CA GLU A 46 16.29 -9.94 -17.21
C GLU A 46 15.76 -9.93 -18.65
N THR A 47 16.54 -9.35 -19.58
CA THR A 47 16.21 -9.36 -20.99
C THR A 47 16.41 -10.76 -21.57
N MET A 48 15.45 -11.26 -22.34
CA MET A 48 15.54 -12.57 -23.00
C MET A 48 16.36 -12.50 -24.29
N GLU A 49 16.31 -11.36 -24.97
CA GLU A 49 16.93 -11.08 -26.26
C GLU A 49 17.43 -9.64 -26.28
N ASP A 50 18.25 -9.31 -27.29
CA ASP A 50 18.68 -7.94 -27.53
C ASP A 50 17.45 -7.07 -27.76
N SER A 51 17.42 -5.91 -27.12
CA SER A 51 16.27 -5.00 -27.15
C SER A 51 16.74 -3.55 -27.28
N GLU A 52 15.86 -2.68 -27.74
CA GLU A 52 16.11 -1.25 -27.77
C GLU A 52 15.13 -0.51 -26.88
N VAL A 53 15.63 0.37 -26.02
CA VAL A 53 14.83 1.21 -25.12
C VAL A 53 15.30 2.64 -25.25
N ALA A 54 14.43 3.55 -25.69
CA ALA A 54 14.72 4.98 -25.86
C ALA A 54 15.99 5.26 -26.68
N GLY A 55 16.25 4.46 -27.74
CA GLY A 55 17.43 4.56 -28.58
C GLY A 55 18.71 3.93 -28.03
N TYR A 56 18.65 3.28 -26.87
CA TYR A 56 19.77 2.54 -26.29
C TYR A 56 19.64 1.04 -26.55
N HIS A 57 20.71 0.44 -27.05
CA HIS A 57 20.82 -1.02 -27.21
C HIS A 57 21.00 -1.69 -25.85
N ILE A 58 20.14 -2.63 -25.52
CA ILE A 58 20.17 -3.43 -24.29
C ILE A 58 20.44 -4.90 -24.68
N PRO A 59 21.64 -5.45 -24.39
CA PRO A 59 21.94 -6.82 -24.72
C PRO A 59 21.04 -7.84 -24.02
N ALA A 60 20.89 -9.02 -24.63
CA ALA A 60 20.28 -10.18 -23.98
C ALA A 60 20.96 -10.49 -22.65
N LYS A 61 20.20 -11.03 -21.69
CA LYS A 61 20.62 -11.34 -20.31
C LYS A 61 21.13 -10.14 -19.49
N SER A 62 20.79 -8.93 -19.92
CA SER A 62 20.99 -7.73 -19.10
C SER A 62 20.01 -7.73 -17.93
N ARG A 63 20.51 -7.42 -16.72
CA ARG A 63 19.65 -7.18 -15.56
C ARG A 63 19.00 -5.82 -15.68
N VAL A 64 17.67 -5.80 -15.53
CA VAL A 64 16.85 -4.59 -15.58
C VAL A 64 16.19 -4.41 -14.21
N MET A 65 16.33 -3.22 -13.65
CA MET A 65 15.67 -2.84 -12.40
C MET A 65 14.67 -1.72 -12.66
N VAL A 66 13.40 -1.97 -12.38
CA VAL A 66 12.35 -0.94 -12.44
C VAL A 66 12.20 -0.34 -11.05
N ASN A 67 12.47 0.96 -10.92
CA ASN A 67 12.44 1.65 -9.64
C ASN A 67 11.01 2.11 -9.29
N VAL A 68 10.24 1.22 -8.68
CA VAL A 68 8.84 1.49 -8.26
C VAL A 68 8.76 2.58 -7.19
N TRP A 69 9.75 2.65 -6.31
CA TRP A 69 9.84 3.68 -5.30
C TRP A 69 9.93 5.09 -5.93
N ALA A 70 10.78 5.26 -6.95
CA ALA A 70 10.91 6.53 -7.66
C ALA A 70 9.67 6.85 -8.51
N ILE A 71 9.09 5.85 -9.17
CA ILE A 71 7.83 5.99 -9.94
C ILE A 71 6.72 6.53 -9.04
N GLY A 72 6.56 5.97 -7.83
CA GLY A 72 5.56 6.40 -6.87
C GLY A 72 5.75 7.81 -6.33
N ARG A 73 6.94 8.43 -6.54
CA ARG A 73 7.30 9.78 -6.07
C ARG A 73 7.58 10.78 -7.20
N ASN A 74 7.33 10.38 -8.44
CA ASN A 74 7.55 11.26 -9.58
C ASN A 74 6.58 12.46 -9.54
N LYS A 75 7.12 13.67 -9.41
CA LYS A 75 6.34 14.90 -9.32
C LYS A 75 5.58 15.24 -10.60
N ASP A 76 6.10 14.88 -11.76
CA ASP A 76 5.40 15.10 -13.03
C ASP A 76 4.08 14.33 -13.10
N THR A 77 4.01 13.21 -12.41
CA THR A 77 2.83 12.34 -12.35
C THR A 77 1.95 12.63 -11.13
N TRP A 78 2.58 12.75 -9.94
CA TRP A 78 1.86 12.81 -8.66
C TRP A 78 1.72 14.23 -8.10
N GLY A 79 2.33 15.24 -8.76
CA GLY A 79 2.29 16.64 -8.34
C GLY A 79 3.37 16.99 -7.29
N GLU A 80 3.40 18.26 -6.89
CA GLU A 80 4.40 18.78 -5.95
C GLU A 80 4.32 18.12 -4.55
N ASP A 81 3.15 17.60 -4.19
CA ASP A 81 2.92 16.87 -2.94
C ASP A 81 3.13 15.35 -3.08
N ALA A 82 3.94 14.90 -4.07
CA ALA A 82 4.22 13.49 -4.34
C ALA A 82 4.75 12.71 -3.12
N ASP A 83 5.51 13.35 -2.25
CA ASP A 83 6.06 12.72 -1.03
C ASP A 83 5.09 12.78 0.17
N THR A 84 3.93 13.41 0.01
CA THR A 84 2.93 13.53 1.08
C THR A 84 1.94 12.37 1.04
N PHE A 85 1.66 11.78 2.20
CA PHE A 85 0.61 10.77 2.33
C PHE A 85 -0.77 11.39 2.18
N LYS A 86 -1.43 11.15 1.03
CA LYS A 86 -2.70 11.78 0.66
C LYS A 86 -3.63 10.77 -0.03
N PRO A 87 -4.35 9.94 0.72
CA PRO A 87 -5.24 8.91 0.18
C PRO A 87 -6.29 9.43 -0.80
N SER A 88 -6.68 10.71 -0.67
CA SER A 88 -7.67 11.33 -1.56
C SER A 88 -7.28 11.32 -3.05
N ARG A 89 -5.99 11.09 -3.39
CA ARG A 89 -5.54 10.88 -4.78
C ARG A 89 -6.28 9.73 -5.44
N PHE A 90 -6.61 8.70 -4.68
CA PHE A 90 -7.24 7.48 -5.15
C PHE A 90 -8.77 7.48 -5.02
N LEU A 91 -9.38 8.60 -4.62
CA LEU A 91 -10.83 8.76 -4.55
C LEU A 91 -11.43 9.34 -5.83
N SER A 92 -10.63 9.94 -6.70
CA SER A 92 -11.09 10.54 -7.95
C SER A 92 -11.44 9.47 -8.99
N ASN A 93 -12.42 9.77 -9.84
CA ASN A 93 -12.70 8.95 -11.01
C ASN A 93 -11.47 8.92 -11.94
N GLY A 94 -11.08 7.73 -12.36
CA GLY A 94 -9.89 7.54 -13.20
C GLY A 94 -8.57 7.49 -12.43
N ALA A 95 -8.59 7.50 -11.09
CA ALA A 95 -7.39 7.27 -10.30
C ALA A 95 -6.70 5.95 -10.68
N PRO A 96 -5.35 5.90 -10.69
CA PRO A 96 -4.62 4.71 -11.08
C PRO A 96 -4.92 3.52 -10.16
N ASP A 97 -4.87 2.32 -10.75
CA ASP A 97 -5.05 1.06 -10.04
C ASP A 97 -3.79 0.18 -10.16
N TYR A 98 -3.57 -0.68 -9.19
CA TYR A 98 -2.41 -1.58 -9.09
C TYR A 98 -2.46 -2.80 -10.02
N LYS A 99 -3.46 -2.89 -10.91
CA LYS A 99 -3.64 -4.04 -11.83
C LYS A 99 -2.61 -4.14 -12.95
N GLY A 100 -1.63 -3.23 -12.99
CA GLY A 100 -0.50 -3.28 -13.92
C GLY A 100 -0.74 -2.64 -15.29
N SER A 101 -1.87 -1.96 -15.49
CA SER A 101 -2.18 -1.15 -16.68
C SER A 101 -1.83 0.34 -16.49
N ASN A 102 -1.67 0.78 -15.26
CA ASN A 102 -1.26 2.13 -14.89
C ASN A 102 0.23 2.12 -14.51
N PHE A 103 1.10 2.43 -15.47
CA PHE A 103 2.56 2.33 -15.26
C PHE A 103 3.12 3.31 -14.23
N GLU A 104 2.37 4.35 -13.89
CA GLU A 104 2.64 5.26 -12.79
C GLU A 104 2.41 4.63 -11.40
N PHE A 105 1.71 3.49 -11.33
CA PHE A 105 1.39 2.80 -10.09
C PHE A 105 1.43 1.28 -10.25
N ILE A 106 2.62 0.69 -10.13
CA ILE A 106 2.88 -0.73 -10.35
C ILE A 106 3.53 -1.43 -9.14
N PRO A 107 2.95 -1.33 -7.92
CA PRO A 107 3.54 -1.93 -6.72
C PRO A 107 3.64 -3.46 -6.77
N PHE A 108 2.88 -4.09 -7.66
CA PHE A 108 2.88 -5.54 -7.92
C PHE A 108 3.48 -5.92 -9.28
N GLY A 109 4.18 -4.98 -9.92
CA GLY A 109 4.68 -5.15 -11.27
C GLY A 109 3.60 -5.04 -12.33
N SER A 110 3.96 -5.36 -13.57
CA SER A 110 3.10 -5.30 -14.74
C SER A 110 3.43 -6.42 -15.72
N GLY A 111 2.48 -6.72 -16.63
CA GLY A 111 2.65 -7.69 -17.71
C GLY A 111 2.69 -9.13 -17.22
N ARG A 112 3.37 -10.00 -18.01
CA ARG A 112 3.39 -11.46 -17.82
C ARG A 112 4.02 -11.94 -16.51
N ARG A 113 4.77 -11.08 -15.83
CA ARG A 113 5.47 -11.36 -14.56
C ARG A 113 4.94 -10.55 -13.40
N SER A 114 3.74 -9.96 -13.52
CA SER A 114 3.07 -9.34 -12.39
C SER A 114 2.83 -10.35 -11.27
N CYS A 115 2.72 -9.86 -10.04
CA CYS A 115 2.57 -10.71 -8.85
C CYS A 115 1.32 -11.58 -8.94
N PRO A 116 1.43 -12.92 -8.93
CA PRO A 116 0.27 -13.81 -8.99
C PRO A 116 -0.54 -13.83 -7.69
N GLY A 117 0.09 -13.46 -6.56
CA GLY A 117 -0.54 -13.42 -5.24
C GLY A 117 -1.18 -12.07 -4.88
N MET A 118 -1.21 -11.11 -5.79
CA MET A 118 -1.66 -9.74 -5.52
C MET A 118 -3.04 -9.68 -4.85
N GLN A 119 -4.04 -10.34 -5.43
CA GLN A 119 -5.42 -10.28 -4.91
C GLN A 119 -5.54 -10.90 -3.53
N LEU A 120 -4.96 -12.08 -3.34
CA LEU A 120 -5.01 -12.79 -2.05
C LEU A 120 -4.23 -12.02 -0.98
N GLY A 121 -3.03 -11.53 -1.31
CA GLY A 121 -2.18 -10.78 -0.39
C GLY A 121 -2.84 -9.48 0.05
N LEU A 122 -3.38 -8.71 -0.88
CA LEU A 122 -4.10 -7.47 -0.55
C LEU A 122 -5.33 -7.75 0.32
N PHE A 123 -6.16 -8.70 -0.08
CA PHE A 123 -7.35 -9.05 0.67
C PHE A 123 -7.02 -9.47 2.10
N ALA A 124 -6.00 -10.31 2.29
CA ALA A 124 -5.59 -10.77 3.61
C ALA A 124 -5.11 -9.61 4.51
N VAL A 125 -4.28 -8.70 3.97
CA VAL A 125 -3.77 -7.54 4.71
C VAL A 125 -4.90 -6.54 4.98
N GLU A 126 -5.73 -6.24 4.01
CA GLU A 126 -6.88 -5.34 4.17
C GLU A 126 -7.83 -5.87 5.26
N MET A 127 -8.19 -7.16 5.23
CA MET A 127 -9.05 -7.77 6.26
C MET A 127 -8.41 -7.71 7.65
N ALA A 128 -7.13 -8.04 7.77
CA ALA A 128 -6.43 -7.99 9.05
C ALA A 128 -6.42 -6.57 9.63
N VAL A 129 -6.08 -5.56 8.81
CA VAL A 129 -6.05 -4.17 9.26
C VAL A 129 -7.46 -3.63 9.53
N ALA A 130 -8.47 -4.03 8.73
CA ALA A 130 -9.86 -3.65 8.98
C ALA A 130 -10.33 -4.17 10.34
N HIS A 131 -10.04 -5.44 10.67
CA HIS A 131 -10.35 -5.99 11.99
C HIS A 131 -9.61 -5.26 13.11
N LEU A 132 -8.31 -5.01 12.97
CA LEU A 132 -7.52 -4.30 13.97
C LEU A 132 -8.06 -2.89 14.24
N LEU A 133 -8.38 -2.13 13.19
CA LEU A 133 -8.91 -0.78 13.31
C LEU A 133 -10.36 -0.75 13.76
N HIS A 134 -11.15 -1.76 13.44
CA HIS A 134 -12.55 -1.81 13.81
C HIS A 134 -12.75 -2.28 15.25
N CYS A 135 -12.00 -3.29 15.67
CA CYS A 135 -12.16 -3.90 16.99
C CYS A 135 -11.49 -3.11 18.11
N PHE A 136 -10.44 -2.31 17.80
CA PHE A 136 -9.61 -1.65 18.80
C PHE A 136 -9.43 -0.16 18.53
N GLN A 137 -9.41 0.61 19.60
CA GLN A 137 -8.80 1.93 19.65
C GLN A 137 -7.31 1.75 19.92
N TRP A 138 -6.48 2.56 19.26
CA TRP A 138 -5.02 2.44 19.35
C TRP A 138 -4.42 3.72 19.91
N GLU A 139 -3.53 3.58 20.86
CA GLU A 139 -2.76 4.66 21.45
C GLU A 139 -1.27 4.35 21.33
N LEU A 140 -0.46 5.40 21.23
CA LEU A 140 0.99 5.26 21.30
C LEU A 140 1.42 5.14 22.77
N PRO A 141 2.44 4.32 23.08
CA PRO A 141 2.90 4.12 24.45
C PRO A 141 3.63 5.37 25.00
N ASP A 142 3.68 5.48 26.31
CA ASP A 142 4.59 6.38 27.05
C ASP A 142 4.55 7.86 26.64
N GLY A 143 3.37 8.39 26.24
CA GLY A 143 3.20 9.76 25.82
C GLY A 143 3.84 10.11 24.47
N MET A 144 4.25 9.13 23.70
CA MET A 144 4.75 9.28 22.34
C MET A 144 3.70 9.98 21.47
N LYS A 145 4.13 10.94 20.66
CA LYS A 145 3.25 11.65 19.72
C LYS A 145 3.28 10.98 18.33
N PRO A 146 2.25 11.15 17.50
CA PRO A 146 2.26 10.67 16.13
C PRO A 146 3.46 11.16 15.29
N SER A 147 3.97 12.36 15.57
CA SER A 147 5.18 12.92 14.95
C SER A 147 6.46 12.17 15.28
N ASP A 148 6.48 11.42 16.38
CA ASP A 148 7.66 10.71 16.88
C ASP A 148 7.75 9.29 16.27
N VAL A 149 6.69 8.88 15.55
CA VAL A 149 6.64 7.59 14.88
C VAL A 149 7.56 7.60 13.66
N ASP A 150 8.63 6.82 13.70
CA ASP A 150 9.53 6.63 12.56
C ASP A 150 8.79 5.92 11.41
N THR A 151 8.74 6.56 10.25
CA THR A 151 8.13 6.02 9.03
C THR A 151 9.14 5.63 7.96
N ASN A 152 10.44 5.63 8.29
CA ASN A 152 11.50 5.24 7.38
C ASN A 152 11.47 3.73 7.09
N ASP A 153 11.96 3.39 5.90
CA ASP A 153 12.14 2.02 5.45
C ASP A 153 13.62 1.61 5.52
N VAL A 154 13.87 0.33 5.75
CA VAL A 154 15.20 -0.27 5.55
C VAL A 154 15.29 -0.76 4.11
N PHE A 155 16.25 -0.24 3.37
CA PHE A 155 16.47 -0.65 1.99
C PHE A 155 16.95 -2.11 1.89
N GLY A 156 16.34 -2.87 0.96
CA GLY A 156 16.68 -4.25 0.66
C GLY A 156 15.85 -4.78 -0.50
N LEU A 157 15.89 -6.08 -0.73
CA LEU A 157 14.99 -6.74 -1.69
C LEU A 157 13.51 -6.50 -1.30
N ALA A 158 13.23 -6.57 0.00
CA ALA A 158 12.01 -6.03 0.59
C ALA A 158 12.39 -4.85 1.49
N ALA A 159 11.53 -3.84 1.55
CA ALA A 159 11.72 -2.63 2.34
C ALA A 159 10.76 -2.61 3.54
N PRO A 160 11.10 -3.29 4.65
CA PRO A 160 10.33 -3.21 5.88
C PRO A 160 10.56 -1.86 6.57
N ARG A 161 9.68 -1.51 7.49
CA ARG A 161 9.90 -0.35 8.36
C ARG A 161 11.22 -0.47 9.13
N ALA A 162 11.93 0.65 9.26
CA ALA A 162 13.19 0.72 10.03
C ALA A 162 12.94 0.44 11.52
N SER A 163 11.86 0.98 12.07
CA SER A 163 11.48 0.80 13.47
C SER A 163 10.14 0.05 13.59
N ARG A 164 10.02 -0.85 14.54
CA ARG A 164 8.75 -1.54 14.81
C ARG A 164 7.72 -0.56 15.35
N LEU A 165 6.48 -0.66 14.86
CA LEU A 165 5.37 0.05 15.46
C LEU A 165 4.95 -0.66 16.76
N VAL A 166 4.95 0.08 17.85
CA VAL A 166 4.38 -0.35 19.12
C VAL A 166 3.16 0.51 19.40
N ALA A 167 2.03 -0.11 19.71
CA ALA A 167 0.79 0.59 20.03
C ALA A 167 -0.01 -0.21 21.06
N VAL A 168 -0.77 0.49 21.88
CA VAL A 168 -1.58 -0.08 22.98
C VAL A 168 -3.03 -0.17 22.49
N PRO A 169 -3.62 -1.38 22.42
CA PRO A 169 -5.01 -1.56 22.02
C PRO A 169 -5.96 -1.44 23.21
N THR A 170 -7.11 -0.80 23.01
CA THR A 170 -8.28 -0.88 23.88
C THR A 170 -9.49 -1.34 23.09
N PRO A 171 -10.36 -2.22 23.62
CA PRO A 171 -11.55 -2.67 22.90
C PRO A 171 -12.45 -1.50 22.50
N ARG A 172 -12.96 -1.54 21.26
CA ARG A 172 -13.82 -0.49 20.70
C ARG A 172 -15.25 -0.99 20.41
N LEU A 173 -15.40 -2.28 20.14
CA LEU A 173 -16.73 -2.84 19.84
C LEU A 173 -17.62 -2.93 21.08
N LEU A 174 -18.92 -2.80 20.87
CA LEU A 174 -19.97 -2.96 21.89
C LEU A 174 -20.43 -4.42 22.06
N CYS A 175 -19.90 -5.34 21.25
CA CYS A 175 -20.13 -6.77 21.33
C CYS A 175 -18.84 -7.50 21.76
N PRO A 176 -18.93 -8.72 22.32
CA PRO A 176 -17.76 -9.54 22.61
C PRO A 176 -16.91 -9.81 21.36
N LEU A 177 -15.58 -9.85 21.53
CA LEU A 177 -14.64 -10.16 20.46
C LEU A 177 -14.54 -11.68 20.17
N VAL A 178 -15.17 -12.49 21.00
CA VAL A 178 -15.18 -13.96 20.92
C VAL A 178 -16.36 -14.44 20.10
#